data_b8719ff13188607f51f571da29649dac
#
_entry.id   b8719ff13188607f51f571da29649dac
#
_cell.length_a   1.000
_cell.length_b   1.000
_cell.length_c   1.000
_cell.angle_alpha   90.00
_cell.angle_beta   90.00
_cell.angle_gamma   90.00
#
_symmetry.space_group_name_H-M   'P 1'
#
loop_
_entity.id
_entity.type
_entity.pdbx_description
1 polymer ?
#
loop_
_entity_poly.entity_id
_entity_poly.type
_entity_poly.pdbx_seq_one_letter_code
_entity_poly.pdbx_strand_id
1 'polypeptide(L)'
;CITILQCRPQGFLIETEVERIPPDLTPEEILFSTDFMVPQGKVSAVDWVLYVQPEAYFALKTNAERAALARTIGKLNDVLEGESFICIGPGRWGSSNADLGVPISYGDIYHARALVEMAGEHCGLPPEPSLGTHFFQDLLESQIYPLALQLDDPATVFNRSFFDHAPNRLNELLPEAAGFAGCLRVLRISDSYPGQTLRLIMNGEIGRAAGFLVNTQE
;
A
#
# COMPACT_ATOMS: atom_id res chain seq x y z
N CYS A 1 6.23 -28.24 26.72
CA CYS A 1 4.82 -27.87 26.91
C CYS A 1 4.53 -26.72 25.94
N ILE A 2 3.55 -26.86 25.06
CA ILE A 2 3.10 -25.79 24.12
C ILE A 2 1.84 -25.21 24.76
N THR A 3 1.82 -23.91 24.98
CA THR A 3 0.65 -23.20 25.48
C THR A 3 0.03 -22.40 24.32
N ILE A 4 -1.19 -22.76 23.92
CA ILE A 4 -1.96 -21.98 22.94
C ILE A 4 -2.63 -20.83 23.69
N LEU A 5 -2.21 -19.61 23.41
CA LEU A 5 -2.76 -18.40 24.04
C LEU A 5 -4.02 -17.89 23.30
N GLN A 6 -4.13 -18.14 22.01
CA GLN A 6 -5.28 -17.77 21.20
C GLN A 6 -5.38 -18.68 19.99
N CYS A 7 -6.60 -19.10 19.63
CA CYS A 7 -6.91 -19.74 18.38
C CYS A 7 -8.05 -18.96 17.72
N ARG A 8 -7.81 -18.44 16.51
CA ARG A 8 -8.83 -17.81 15.69
C ARG A 8 -8.96 -18.61 14.38
N PRO A 9 -10.17 -18.75 13.82
CA PRO A 9 -10.26 -19.28 12.46
C PRO A 9 -9.44 -18.36 11.55
N GLN A 10 -8.56 -18.97 10.77
CA GLN A 10 -7.90 -18.28 9.68
C GLN A 10 -9.02 -17.92 8.69
N GLY A 11 -9.24 -16.64 8.44
CA GLY A 11 -10.21 -16.17 7.46
C GLY A 11 -9.98 -16.95 6.15
N PHE A 12 -11.06 -17.33 5.49
CA PHE A 12 -11.03 -18.18 4.33
C PHE A 12 -9.87 -17.82 3.41
N LEU A 13 -8.89 -18.70 3.33
CA LEU A 13 -8.04 -18.78 2.15
C LEU A 13 -9.01 -19.16 1.03
N ILE A 14 -9.53 -18.20 0.29
CA ILE A 14 -10.08 -18.48 -1.03
C ILE A 14 -8.89 -19.13 -1.73
N GLU A 15 -9.04 -20.39 -2.16
CA GLU A 15 -8.11 -21.02 -3.09
C GLU A 15 -8.14 -20.17 -4.37
N THR A 16 -7.46 -19.06 -4.34
CA THR A 16 -7.15 -18.29 -5.55
C THR A 16 -6.14 -19.14 -6.31
N GLU A 17 -6.47 -19.55 -7.52
CA GLU A 17 -5.48 -20.12 -8.44
C GLU A 17 -4.20 -19.31 -8.31
N VAL A 18 -3.08 -20.02 -8.08
CA VAL A 18 -1.77 -19.37 -7.89
C VAL A 18 -1.38 -18.69 -9.19
N GLU A 19 -1.73 -17.42 -9.30
CA GLU A 19 -1.38 -16.65 -10.48
C GLU A 19 0.13 -16.39 -10.47
N ARG A 20 0.77 -16.61 -11.60
CA ARG A 20 2.21 -16.43 -11.73
C ARG A 20 2.52 -15.01 -12.17
N ILE A 21 3.53 -14.41 -11.55
CA ILE A 21 4.12 -13.18 -12.06
C ILE A 21 4.70 -13.49 -13.43
N PRO A 22 4.34 -12.76 -14.50
CA PRO A 22 4.90 -12.99 -15.84
C PRO A 22 6.43 -12.95 -15.80
N PRO A 23 7.12 -13.93 -16.41
CA PRO A 23 8.59 -13.99 -16.36
C PRO A 23 9.28 -12.98 -17.30
N ASP A 24 8.54 -12.39 -18.22
CA ASP A 24 9.00 -11.51 -19.29
C ASP A 24 8.72 -10.02 -19.02
N LEU A 25 8.34 -9.66 -17.77
CA LEU A 25 8.15 -8.26 -17.38
C LEU A 25 9.44 -7.47 -17.55
N THR A 26 9.34 -6.34 -18.22
CA THR A 26 10.46 -5.39 -18.31
C THR A 26 10.56 -4.56 -17.03
N PRO A 27 11.74 -4.02 -16.67
CA PRO A 27 11.90 -3.17 -15.50
C PRO A 27 10.98 -1.95 -15.50
N GLU A 28 10.62 -1.43 -16.67
CA GLU A 28 9.77 -0.26 -16.86
C GLU A 28 8.28 -0.56 -16.53
N GLU A 29 7.86 -1.82 -16.69
CA GLU A 29 6.51 -2.26 -16.36
C GLU A 29 6.33 -2.47 -14.87
N ILE A 30 7.40 -2.71 -14.11
CA ILE A 30 7.33 -2.97 -12.67
C ILE A 30 7.32 -1.65 -11.91
N LEU A 31 6.21 -1.34 -11.21
CA LEU A 31 6.13 -0.19 -10.33
C LEU A 31 6.73 -0.48 -8.95
N PHE A 32 6.52 -1.69 -8.43
CA PHE A 32 7.20 -2.18 -7.23
C PHE A 32 7.23 -3.70 -7.18
N SER A 33 8.23 -4.26 -6.49
CA SER A 33 8.28 -5.69 -6.18
C SER A 33 9.02 -5.94 -4.86
N THR A 34 8.71 -7.06 -4.21
CA THR A 34 9.34 -7.50 -2.97
C THR A 34 9.31 -9.02 -2.87
N ASP A 35 10.25 -9.56 -2.11
CA ASP A 35 10.27 -10.96 -1.67
C ASP A 35 10.10 -11.10 -0.14
N PHE A 36 9.77 -10.00 0.54
CA PHE A 36 9.66 -9.96 1.98
C PHE A 36 8.23 -10.29 2.46
N MET A 37 8.08 -11.41 3.17
CA MET A 37 6.83 -11.84 3.86
C MET A 37 5.57 -11.76 2.99
N VAL A 38 5.65 -12.28 1.78
CA VAL A 38 4.60 -12.16 0.76
C VAL A 38 3.41 -13.05 1.09
N PRO A 39 2.18 -12.52 1.21
CA PRO A 39 0.97 -13.33 1.31
C PRO A 39 0.62 -13.97 -0.04
N GLN A 40 -0.39 -14.85 -0.04
CA GLN A 40 -1.00 -15.33 -1.29
C GLN A 40 -2.16 -14.42 -1.66
N GLY A 41 -2.18 -13.88 -2.88
CA GLY A 41 -3.29 -13.05 -3.33
C GLY A 41 -3.06 -12.33 -4.66
N LYS A 42 -4.12 -11.64 -5.09
CA LYS A 42 -4.13 -10.90 -6.36
C LYS A 42 -5.08 -9.70 -6.27
N VAL A 43 -4.66 -8.60 -6.86
CA VAL A 43 -5.52 -7.46 -7.21
C VAL A 43 -5.43 -7.25 -8.72
N SER A 44 -6.52 -7.52 -9.45
CA SER A 44 -6.49 -7.63 -10.92
C SER A 44 -6.35 -6.30 -11.62
N ALA A 45 -6.95 -5.24 -11.10
CA ALA A 45 -6.89 -3.90 -11.65
C ALA A 45 -6.86 -2.88 -10.52
N VAL A 46 -5.88 -2.03 -10.53
CA VAL A 46 -5.72 -0.89 -9.62
C VAL A 46 -5.59 0.36 -10.47
N ASP A 47 -6.53 1.28 -10.31
CA ASP A 47 -6.57 2.52 -11.09
C ASP A 47 -5.93 3.68 -10.33
N TRP A 48 -5.98 3.63 -8.98
CA TRP A 48 -5.51 4.70 -8.13
C TRP A 48 -4.54 4.22 -7.06
N VAL A 49 -3.59 5.09 -6.72
CA VAL A 49 -2.65 4.89 -5.62
C VAL A 49 -2.69 6.09 -4.68
N LEU A 50 -2.96 5.86 -3.41
CA LEU A 50 -2.75 6.82 -2.34
C LEU A 50 -1.32 6.64 -1.82
N TYR A 51 -0.41 7.54 -2.20
CA TYR A 51 1.00 7.46 -1.83
C TYR A 51 1.35 8.53 -0.81
N VAL A 52 1.76 8.10 0.37
CA VAL A 52 2.35 8.96 1.41
C VAL A 52 3.86 8.95 1.23
N GLN A 53 4.42 10.09 0.84
CA GLN A 53 5.85 10.24 0.62
C GLN A 53 6.62 10.17 1.95
N PRO A 54 7.58 9.25 2.12
CA PRO A 54 8.24 9.00 3.39
C PRO A 54 8.92 10.23 4.01
N GLU A 55 9.78 10.89 3.25
CA GLU A 55 10.56 12.02 3.74
C GLU A 55 9.65 13.18 4.18
N ALA A 56 8.60 13.45 3.41
CA ALA A 56 7.63 14.49 3.73
C ALA A 56 6.76 14.13 4.94
N TYR A 57 6.40 12.85 5.11
CA TYR A 57 5.68 12.38 6.29
C TYR A 57 6.48 12.58 7.57
N PHE A 58 7.74 12.13 7.58
CA PHE A 58 8.60 12.29 8.76
C PHE A 58 9.04 13.73 9.01
N ALA A 59 8.93 14.62 8.02
CA ALA A 59 9.11 16.05 8.17
C ALA A 59 7.92 16.78 8.82
N LEU A 60 6.75 16.14 8.95
CA LEU A 60 5.61 16.69 9.71
C LEU A 60 6.01 16.85 11.19
N LYS A 61 5.81 18.05 11.70
CA LYS A 61 6.37 18.46 12.99
C LYS A 61 5.60 17.96 14.20
N THR A 62 4.28 17.70 14.03
CA THR A 62 3.39 17.41 15.14
C THR A 62 2.53 16.17 14.89
N ASN A 63 2.16 15.48 15.96
CA ASN A 63 1.20 14.38 15.89
C ASN A 63 -0.19 14.85 15.41
N ALA A 64 -0.52 16.13 15.61
CA ALA A 64 -1.77 16.71 15.11
C ALA A 64 -1.78 16.78 13.57
N GLU A 65 -0.67 17.14 12.94
CA GLU A 65 -0.51 17.12 11.47
C GLU A 65 -0.60 15.69 10.93
N ARG A 66 0.07 14.72 11.55
CA ARG A 66 0.02 13.31 11.16
C ARG A 66 -1.39 12.72 11.32
N ALA A 67 -2.09 13.05 12.40
CA ALA A 67 -3.48 12.66 12.58
C ALA A 67 -4.42 13.35 11.58
N ALA A 68 -4.13 14.59 11.17
CA ALA A 68 -4.90 15.28 10.14
C ALA A 68 -4.67 14.63 8.76
N LEU A 69 -3.44 14.19 8.45
CA LEU A 69 -3.13 13.41 7.26
C LEU A 69 -3.92 12.09 7.24
N ALA A 70 -3.95 11.35 8.36
CA ALA A 70 -4.72 10.12 8.48
C ALA A 70 -6.22 10.34 8.20
N ARG A 71 -6.82 11.38 8.76
CA ARG A 71 -8.21 11.76 8.46
C ARG A 71 -8.43 12.16 6.99
N THR A 72 -7.41 12.75 6.36
CA THR A 72 -7.45 13.08 4.92
C THR A 72 -7.47 11.80 4.08
N ILE A 73 -6.70 10.78 4.46
CA ILE A 73 -6.75 9.46 3.82
C ILE A 73 -8.14 8.84 3.97
N GLY A 74 -8.75 8.92 5.15
CA GLY A 74 -10.13 8.46 5.37
C GLY A 74 -11.14 9.15 4.45
N LYS A 75 -11.06 10.47 4.28
CA LYS A 75 -11.91 11.19 3.31
C LYS A 75 -11.69 10.74 1.87
N LEU A 76 -10.43 10.47 1.49
CA LEU A 76 -10.12 9.96 0.14
C LEU A 76 -10.63 8.54 -0.05
N ASN A 77 -10.61 7.71 1.00
CA ASN A 77 -11.24 6.40 0.97
C ASN A 77 -12.73 6.48 0.61
N ASP A 78 -13.45 7.48 1.16
CA ASP A 78 -14.85 7.70 0.85
C ASP A 78 -15.05 8.28 -0.56
N VAL A 79 -14.17 9.21 -0.99
CA VAL A 79 -14.20 9.79 -2.34
C VAL A 79 -13.94 8.74 -3.42
N LEU A 80 -13.08 7.76 -3.13
CA LEU A 80 -12.72 6.67 -4.03
C LEU A 80 -13.60 5.41 -3.85
N GLU A 81 -14.74 5.53 -3.17
CA GLU A 81 -15.70 4.43 -3.07
C GLU A 81 -16.11 3.93 -4.46
N GLY A 82 -15.99 2.63 -4.68
CA GLY A 82 -16.26 1.99 -5.97
C GLY A 82 -15.08 1.97 -6.95
N GLU A 83 -14.03 2.76 -6.70
CA GLU A 83 -12.79 2.72 -7.45
C GLU A 83 -11.85 1.63 -6.91
N SER A 84 -10.95 1.15 -7.75
CA SER A 84 -9.90 0.21 -7.31
C SER A 84 -8.64 0.97 -6.95
N PHE A 85 -8.27 0.96 -5.67
CA PHE A 85 -7.08 1.66 -5.21
C PHE A 85 -6.29 0.87 -4.17
N ILE A 86 -5.01 1.24 -4.02
CA ILE A 86 -4.12 0.77 -2.97
C ILE A 86 -3.52 1.95 -2.20
N CYS A 87 -3.14 1.70 -0.96
CA CYS A 87 -2.39 2.64 -0.13
C CYS A 87 -0.93 2.23 -0.06
N ILE A 88 0.00 3.16 -0.23
CA ILE A 88 1.45 2.95 -0.12
C ILE A 88 2.03 4.05 0.76
N GLY A 89 2.89 3.71 1.70
CA GLY A 89 3.57 4.75 2.49
C GLY A 89 4.46 4.22 3.60
N PRO A 90 5.11 5.12 4.33
CA PRO A 90 6.18 4.80 5.24
C PRO A 90 5.72 4.13 6.52
N GLY A 91 6.56 3.25 7.00
CA GLY A 91 6.47 2.71 8.33
C GLY A 91 5.29 1.78 8.55
N ARG A 92 4.97 1.56 9.81
CA ARG A 92 3.91 0.70 10.27
C ARG A 92 2.60 1.48 10.39
N TRP A 93 1.68 1.25 9.48
CA TRP A 93 0.37 1.89 9.49
C TRP A 93 -0.52 1.33 10.61
N GLY A 94 -1.49 2.13 11.05
CA GLY A 94 -2.39 1.73 12.13
C GLY A 94 -1.74 1.73 13.52
N SER A 95 -0.50 2.20 13.66
CA SER A 95 0.16 2.36 14.95
C SER A 95 -0.41 3.57 15.69
N SER A 96 -0.64 3.43 17.00
CA SER A 96 -0.95 4.57 17.87
C SER A 96 0.24 5.52 18.05
N ASN A 97 1.46 5.06 17.77
CA ASN A 97 2.65 5.89 17.72
C ASN A 97 2.91 6.35 16.28
N ALA A 98 2.59 7.62 16.01
CA ALA A 98 2.75 8.24 14.69
C ALA A 98 4.21 8.39 14.21
N ASP A 99 5.20 8.15 15.08
CA ASP A 99 6.61 8.09 14.69
C ASP A 99 6.97 6.75 14.00
N LEU A 100 6.12 5.74 14.15
CA LEU A 100 6.34 4.43 13.51
C LEU A 100 5.70 4.34 12.12
N GLY A 101 4.72 5.16 11.80
CA GLY A 101 4.02 5.16 10.52
C GLY A 101 2.69 5.92 10.59
N VAL A 102 1.90 5.84 9.54
CA VAL A 102 0.66 6.63 9.42
C VAL A 102 -0.41 6.13 10.40
N PRO A 103 -0.92 6.98 11.32
CA PRO A 103 -1.81 6.56 12.41
C PRO A 103 -3.28 6.47 11.95
N ILE A 104 -3.55 5.64 10.94
CA ILE A 104 -4.91 5.35 10.48
C ILE A 104 -5.59 4.29 11.35
N SER A 105 -6.91 4.21 11.22
CA SER A 105 -7.71 3.05 11.62
C SER A 105 -8.13 2.25 10.39
N TYR A 106 -8.66 1.05 10.59
CA TYR A 106 -9.26 0.26 9.51
C TYR A 106 -10.34 1.07 8.75
N GLY A 107 -11.17 1.83 9.49
CA GLY A 107 -12.21 2.68 8.90
C GLY A 107 -11.70 3.76 7.94
N ASP A 108 -10.40 4.09 7.97
CA ASP A 108 -9.82 5.08 7.07
C ASP A 108 -9.38 4.49 5.72
N ILE A 109 -9.37 3.16 5.55
CA ILE A 109 -8.91 2.50 4.31
C ILE A 109 -9.75 1.26 3.91
N TYR A 110 -10.95 1.11 4.43
CA TYR A 110 -11.75 -0.11 4.24
C TYR A 110 -12.18 -0.40 2.78
N HIS A 111 -12.06 0.57 1.88
CA HIS A 111 -12.28 0.37 0.45
C HIS A 111 -10.98 0.04 -0.33
N ALA A 112 -9.80 0.19 0.30
CA ALA A 112 -8.55 -0.15 -0.34
C ALA A 112 -8.45 -1.65 -0.65
N ARG A 113 -7.70 -2.01 -1.69
CA ARG A 113 -7.43 -3.40 -2.07
C ARG A 113 -6.14 -3.94 -1.46
N ALA A 114 -5.19 -3.07 -1.21
CA ALA A 114 -3.95 -3.43 -0.53
C ALA A 114 -3.41 -2.24 0.26
N LEU A 115 -2.64 -2.56 1.30
CA LEU A 115 -1.82 -1.64 2.06
C LEU A 115 -0.36 -2.07 1.94
N VAL A 116 0.48 -1.20 1.38
CA VAL A 116 1.90 -1.44 1.16
C VAL A 116 2.70 -0.57 2.11
N GLU A 117 3.31 -1.19 3.12
CA GLU A 117 4.16 -0.55 4.11
C GLU A 117 5.60 -0.46 3.58
N MET A 118 6.21 0.72 3.65
CA MET A 118 7.58 0.96 3.18
C MET A 118 8.53 1.08 4.37
N ALA A 119 9.64 0.34 4.32
CA ALA A 119 10.73 0.40 5.28
C ALA A 119 12.06 0.70 4.59
N GLY A 120 13.03 1.30 5.32
CA GLY A 120 14.37 1.62 4.82
C GLY A 120 14.90 2.91 5.40
N GLU A 121 16.14 3.27 5.06
CA GLU A 121 16.90 4.36 5.68
C GLU A 121 16.17 5.71 5.68
N HIS A 122 15.34 5.98 4.66
CA HIS A 122 14.56 7.21 4.54
C HIS A 122 13.08 7.05 4.95
N CYS A 123 12.68 5.87 5.38
CA CYS A 123 11.29 5.53 5.72
C CYS A 123 11.05 5.37 7.22
N GLY A 124 11.98 5.87 8.06
CA GLY A 124 11.96 5.67 9.51
C GLY A 124 12.54 4.31 9.93
N LEU A 125 12.38 3.97 11.20
CA LEU A 125 12.81 2.65 11.70
C LEU A 125 12.10 1.54 10.90
N PRO A 126 12.82 0.46 10.50
CA PRO A 126 12.18 -0.64 9.81
C PRO A 126 11.05 -1.17 10.69
N PRO A 127 9.79 -1.05 10.30
CA PRO A 127 8.75 -1.68 11.05
C PRO A 127 8.88 -3.18 10.85
N GLU A 128 8.86 -3.92 11.94
CA GLU A 128 8.28 -5.24 11.80
C GLU A 128 6.87 -5.02 11.23
N PRO A 129 6.51 -5.66 10.12
CA PRO A 129 5.16 -5.56 9.58
C PRO A 129 4.15 -5.71 10.71
N SER A 130 3.02 -5.04 10.61
CA SER A 130 1.99 -5.01 11.67
C SER A 130 1.41 -6.39 12.04
N LEU A 131 2.14 -7.46 11.70
CA LEU A 131 1.82 -8.87 11.96
C LEU A 131 1.43 -9.08 13.43
N GLY A 132 0.21 -9.59 13.62
CA GLY A 132 -0.30 -9.90 14.96
C GLY A 132 -0.99 -8.75 15.67
N THR A 133 -1.17 -7.59 15.06
CA THR A 133 -2.03 -6.52 15.60
C THR A 133 -3.49 -6.72 15.21
N HIS A 134 -4.41 -6.12 15.97
CA HIS A 134 -5.82 -6.11 15.60
C HIS A 134 -6.04 -5.44 14.24
N PHE A 135 -5.34 -4.34 13.95
CA PHE A 135 -5.37 -3.67 12.67
C PHE A 135 -5.03 -4.60 11.49
N PHE A 136 -3.95 -5.38 11.62
CA PHE A 136 -3.58 -6.35 10.58
C PHE A 136 -4.65 -7.45 10.39
N GLN A 137 -5.28 -7.89 11.48
CA GLN A 137 -6.37 -8.88 11.41
C GLN A 137 -7.60 -8.29 10.70
N ASP A 138 -7.95 -7.04 10.99
CA ASP A 138 -9.05 -6.34 10.34
C ASP A 138 -8.80 -6.21 8.82
N LEU A 139 -7.55 -5.96 8.40
CA LEU A 139 -7.17 -5.94 6.97
C LEU A 139 -7.42 -7.30 6.30
N LEU A 140 -6.93 -8.38 6.91
CA LEU A 140 -7.10 -9.73 6.35
C LEU A 140 -8.58 -10.15 6.27
N GLU A 141 -9.36 -9.89 7.32
CA GLU A 141 -10.80 -10.19 7.36
C GLU A 141 -11.57 -9.42 6.28
N SER A 142 -11.06 -8.24 5.91
CA SER A 142 -11.68 -7.36 4.90
C SER A 142 -11.09 -7.53 3.49
N GLN A 143 -10.23 -8.52 3.31
CA GLN A 143 -9.56 -8.79 2.03
C GLN A 143 -8.71 -7.61 1.52
N ILE A 144 -8.16 -6.80 2.43
CA ILE A 144 -7.14 -5.81 2.13
C ILE A 144 -5.78 -6.50 2.30
N TYR A 145 -5.05 -6.66 1.19
CA TYR A 145 -3.78 -7.38 1.21
C TYR A 145 -2.67 -6.52 1.83
N PRO A 146 -2.07 -6.95 2.97
CA PRO A 146 -0.90 -6.29 3.52
C PRO A 146 0.36 -6.73 2.79
N LEU A 147 1.22 -5.79 2.43
CA LEU A 147 2.51 -6.03 1.80
C LEU A 147 3.57 -5.09 2.38
N ALA A 148 4.82 -5.53 2.45
CA ALA A 148 5.92 -4.70 2.91
C ALA A 148 7.02 -4.61 1.84
N LEU A 149 7.55 -3.39 1.64
CA LEU A 149 8.70 -3.10 0.79
C LEU A 149 9.88 -2.71 1.67
N GLN A 150 10.97 -3.46 1.62
CA GLN A 150 12.23 -3.11 2.25
C GLN A 150 13.14 -2.44 1.23
N LEU A 151 13.13 -1.11 1.19
CA LEU A 151 13.80 -0.33 0.16
C LEU A 151 15.34 -0.43 0.19
N ASP A 152 15.90 -0.91 1.30
CA ASP A 152 17.34 -1.17 1.44
C ASP A 152 17.73 -2.57 0.91
N ASP A 153 16.75 -3.42 0.59
CA ASP A 153 16.99 -4.72 0.01
C ASP A 153 17.19 -4.58 -1.51
N PRO A 154 18.33 -5.05 -2.07
CA PRO A 154 18.59 -5.00 -3.50
C PRO A 154 17.58 -5.78 -4.36
N ALA A 155 16.85 -6.74 -3.79
CA ALA A 155 15.79 -7.49 -4.46
C ALA A 155 14.47 -6.70 -4.58
N THR A 156 14.30 -5.66 -3.76
CA THR A 156 13.12 -4.79 -3.79
C THR A 156 13.22 -3.78 -4.93
N VAL A 157 12.18 -3.72 -5.75
CA VAL A 157 12.03 -2.69 -6.79
C VAL A 157 11.00 -1.67 -6.31
N PHE A 158 11.30 -0.39 -6.49
CA PHE A 158 10.33 0.70 -6.29
C PHE A 158 10.58 1.82 -7.31
N ASN A 159 9.62 2.07 -8.18
CA ASN A 159 9.73 3.08 -9.24
C ASN A 159 9.52 4.49 -8.68
N ARG A 160 10.55 5.04 -8.02
CA ARG A 160 10.52 6.39 -7.45
C ARG A 160 10.14 7.44 -8.49
N SER A 161 10.56 7.27 -9.75
CA SER A 161 10.23 8.24 -10.80
C SER A 161 8.72 8.37 -10.99
N PHE A 162 7.98 7.26 -11.00
CA PHE A 162 6.53 7.29 -11.07
C PHE A 162 5.92 7.88 -9.80
N PHE A 163 6.24 7.34 -8.64
CA PHE A 163 5.58 7.72 -7.38
C PHE A 163 5.83 9.19 -7.00
N ASP A 164 7.01 9.72 -7.31
CA ASP A 164 7.38 11.10 -6.93
C ASP A 164 6.98 12.15 -7.98
N HIS A 165 6.80 11.78 -9.26
CA HIS A 165 6.59 12.77 -10.34
C HIS A 165 5.29 12.61 -11.12
N ALA A 166 4.55 11.49 -11.00
CA ALA A 166 3.24 11.34 -11.65
C ALA A 166 2.27 12.47 -11.23
N PRO A 167 1.29 12.85 -12.05
CA PRO A 167 0.32 13.88 -11.68
C PRO A 167 -0.39 13.58 -10.35
N ASN A 168 -0.41 14.54 -9.43
CA ASN A 168 -1.09 14.41 -8.14
C ASN A 168 -2.51 14.97 -8.23
N ARG A 169 -3.51 14.11 -8.12
CA ARG A 169 -4.94 14.45 -8.21
C ARG A 169 -5.56 14.88 -6.87
N LEU A 170 -4.75 14.98 -5.80
CA LEU A 170 -5.27 15.33 -4.47
C LEU A 170 -6.13 16.61 -4.49
N ASN A 171 -5.63 17.68 -5.12
CA ASN A 171 -6.32 18.98 -5.14
C ASN A 171 -7.62 18.95 -5.96
N GLU A 172 -7.74 18.03 -6.90
CA GLU A 172 -8.96 17.88 -7.72
C GLU A 172 -10.02 17.08 -6.95
N LEU A 173 -9.61 16.02 -6.27
CA LEU A 173 -10.51 15.12 -5.54
C LEU A 173 -10.89 15.66 -4.17
N LEU A 174 -9.98 16.35 -3.50
CA LEU A 174 -10.17 16.86 -2.14
C LEU A 174 -9.47 18.23 -1.97
N PRO A 175 -10.05 19.33 -2.49
CA PRO A 175 -9.42 20.65 -2.50
C PRO A 175 -9.00 21.18 -1.13
N GLU A 176 -9.77 20.85 -0.07
CA GLU A 176 -9.45 21.24 1.30
C GLU A 176 -8.18 20.56 1.86
N ALA A 177 -7.72 19.50 1.21
CA ALA A 177 -6.49 18.80 1.58
C ALA A 177 -5.23 19.32 0.87
N ALA A 178 -5.32 20.42 0.11
CA ALA A 178 -4.21 20.98 -0.68
C ALA A 178 -2.93 21.21 0.16
N GLY A 179 -3.05 21.50 1.47
CA GLY A 179 -1.92 21.63 2.37
C GLY A 179 -1.07 20.35 2.54
N PHE A 180 -1.62 19.19 2.21
CA PHE A 180 -0.90 17.91 2.25
C PHE A 180 -0.32 17.48 0.90
N ALA A 181 -0.47 18.26 -0.18
CA ALA A 181 -0.03 17.86 -1.52
C ALA A 181 1.49 17.57 -1.63
N GLY A 182 2.28 18.10 -0.72
CA GLY A 182 3.72 17.78 -0.61
C GLY A 182 4.04 16.48 0.10
N CYS A 183 3.06 15.89 0.81
CA CYS A 183 3.22 14.67 1.59
C CYS A 183 2.32 13.53 1.09
N LEU A 184 1.11 13.85 0.65
CA LEU A 184 0.12 12.89 0.16
C LEU A 184 -0.12 13.11 -1.32
N ARG A 185 0.03 12.05 -2.09
CA ARG A 185 -0.21 12.04 -3.53
C ARG A 185 -1.32 11.06 -3.86
N VAL A 186 -2.26 11.49 -4.67
CA VAL A 186 -3.32 10.66 -5.25
C VAL A 186 -3.01 10.50 -6.72
N LEU A 187 -2.52 9.31 -7.08
CA LEU A 187 -1.99 9.03 -8.40
C LEU A 187 -3.01 8.20 -9.18
N ARG A 188 -3.32 8.59 -10.41
CA ARG A 188 -4.08 7.77 -11.33
C ARG A 188 -3.13 7.12 -12.32
N ILE A 189 -3.18 5.79 -12.44
CA ILE A 189 -2.25 5.03 -13.30
C ILE A 189 -2.34 5.51 -14.75
N SER A 190 -3.56 5.68 -15.28
CA SER A 190 -3.79 6.08 -16.67
C SER A 190 -3.31 7.49 -17.02
N ASP A 191 -3.01 8.35 -16.04
CA ASP A 191 -2.45 9.68 -16.30
C ASP A 191 -0.99 9.62 -16.78
N SER A 192 -0.24 8.63 -16.30
CA SER A 192 1.16 8.40 -16.71
C SER A 192 1.28 7.28 -17.75
N TYR A 193 0.35 6.31 -17.72
CA TYR A 193 0.34 5.13 -18.58
C TYR A 193 -1.04 4.97 -19.23
N PRO A 194 -1.35 5.74 -20.31
CA PRO A 194 -2.66 5.71 -20.95
C PRO A 194 -3.06 4.31 -21.43
N GLY A 195 -4.27 3.87 -21.08
CA GLY A 195 -4.79 2.55 -21.44
C GLY A 195 -4.25 1.40 -20.59
N GLN A 196 -3.50 1.70 -19.53
CA GLN A 196 -2.97 0.71 -18.60
C GLN A 196 -3.55 0.86 -17.20
N THR A 197 -3.50 -0.22 -16.43
CA THR A 197 -3.81 -0.29 -15.01
C THR A 197 -2.71 -1.06 -14.29
N LEU A 198 -2.64 -0.94 -12.96
CA LEU A 198 -1.69 -1.71 -12.16
C LEU A 198 -2.33 -3.05 -11.77
N ARG A 199 -1.61 -4.15 -11.98
CA ARG A 199 -1.94 -5.47 -11.44
C ARG A 199 -0.97 -5.81 -10.32
N LEU A 200 -1.49 -6.29 -9.18
CA LEU A 200 -0.67 -6.76 -8.07
C LEU A 200 -0.85 -8.27 -7.94
N ILE A 201 0.23 -9.02 -8.09
CA ILE A 201 0.29 -10.45 -7.85
C ILE A 201 1.20 -10.72 -6.66
N MET A 202 0.72 -11.49 -5.72
CA MET A 202 1.42 -11.93 -4.52
C MET A 202 1.42 -13.46 -4.51
N ASN A 203 2.58 -14.05 -4.73
CA ASN A 203 2.76 -15.49 -4.73
C ASN A 203 3.53 -15.91 -3.48
N GLY A 204 2.79 -16.31 -2.44
CA GLY A 204 3.34 -16.74 -1.16
C GLY A 204 4.12 -18.05 -1.23
N GLU A 205 3.91 -18.90 -2.25
CA GLU A 205 4.64 -20.16 -2.41
C GLU A 205 6.10 -19.92 -2.80
N ILE A 206 6.35 -18.96 -3.69
CA ILE A 206 7.71 -18.56 -4.11
C ILE A 206 8.22 -17.36 -3.32
N GLY A 207 7.40 -16.79 -2.42
CA GLY A 207 7.76 -15.64 -1.60
C GLY A 207 7.99 -14.35 -2.42
N ARG A 208 7.27 -14.13 -3.53
CA ARG A 208 7.47 -12.96 -4.38
C ARG A 208 6.17 -12.24 -4.70
N ALA A 209 6.18 -10.91 -4.59
CA ALA A 209 5.11 -10.03 -5.04
C ALA A 209 5.61 -9.01 -6.06
N ALA A 210 4.74 -8.65 -7.00
CA ALA A 210 5.00 -7.58 -7.95
C ALA A 210 3.72 -6.81 -8.30
N GLY A 211 3.82 -5.48 -8.26
CA GLY A 211 2.88 -4.55 -8.85
C GLY A 211 3.40 -4.05 -10.18
N PHE A 212 2.72 -4.39 -11.26
CA PHE A 212 3.17 -4.13 -12.62
C PHE A 212 2.02 -3.65 -13.53
N LEU A 213 2.39 -2.98 -14.59
CA LEU A 213 1.45 -2.40 -15.56
C LEU A 213 0.90 -3.48 -16.49
N VAL A 214 -0.40 -3.42 -16.77
CA VAL A 214 -1.09 -4.27 -17.74
C VAL A 214 -2.07 -3.42 -18.55
N ASN A 215 -2.38 -3.85 -19.78
CA ASN A 215 -3.38 -3.18 -20.58
C ASN A 215 -4.79 -3.36 -19.98
N THR A 216 -5.61 -2.33 -19.99
CA THR A 216 -6.96 -2.33 -19.39
C THR A 216 -7.91 -3.36 -20.05
N GLN A 217 -7.54 -3.92 -21.23
CA GLN A 217 -8.36 -4.90 -21.95
C GLN A 217 -7.93 -6.36 -21.72
N GLU A 218 -6.93 -6.60 -20.87
CA GLU A 218 -6.47 -7.92 -20.44
C GLU A 218 -6.96 -8.25 -19.02
#